data_7ac16bbd5c8022655ba72e83f6cccb24
#
_entry.id   7ac16bbd5c8022655ba72e83f6cccb24
#
_cell.length_a   1.000
_cell.length_b   1.000
_cell.length_c   1.000
_cell.angle_alpha   90.00
_cell.angle_beta   90.00
_cell.angle_gamma   90.00
#
_symmetry.space_group_name_H-M   'P 1'
#
loop_
_entity.id
_entity.type
_entity.pdbx_description
1 polymer ?
#
loop_
_entity_poly.entity_id
_entity_poly.type
_entity_poly.pdbx_seq_one_letter_code
_entity_poly.pdbx_strand_id
1 'polypeptide(L)'
;MSRQQVWLLMFISLIFYTPKVLCFIMTDQNTEITFEQFAKLVTTELTTLKAENHQLRTEVDALKAKAAKDVVVAFHAEISGVTNIPTHSTVRFNKVDVNIGNGYNSGSGMFRAPVGGVYLFFLQVYSKPGQIVSLYLMKQGTTVNEAVAGMDGYQSNTVAEMIHLNKGEQIWAQHFVGDTSLEGHYHVHLSGFLLKADKTGVYMLLYAVYNINTIFVLRLIIGIRR
;
A
#
# COMPACT_ATOMS: atom_id res chain seq x y z
N MET A 1 -50.79 5.23 -26.26
CA MET A 1 -49.46 4.58 -26.52
C MET A 1 -49.64 3.09 -26.29
N SER A 2 -49.30 2.25 -27.28
CA SER A 2 -49.35 0.81 -27.08
C SER A 2 -48.26 0.33 -26.12
N ARG A 3 -48.48 -0.81 -25.42
CA ARG A 3 -47.46 -1.41 -24.54
C ARG A 3 -46.09 -1.57 -25.21
N GLN A 4 -46.06 -1.82 -26.50
CA GLN A 4 -44.85 -1.92 -27.31
C GLN A 4 -44.06 -0.59 -27.39
N GLN A 5 -44.75 0.54 -27.48
CA GLN A 5 -44.08 1.88 -27.51
C GLN A 5 -43.42 2.26 -26.17
N VAL A 6 -43.98 1.81 -25.07
CA VAL A 6 -43.40 2.02 -23.72
C VAL A 6 -42.14 1.20 -23.55
N TRP A 7 -42.12 -0.06 -24.05
CA TRP A 7 -40.95 -0.91 -24.05
C TRP A 7 -39.81 -0.36 -24.92
N LEU A 8 -40.18 0.19 -26.09
CA LEU A 8 -39.21 0.82 -26.99
C LEU A 8 -38.56 2.04 -26.34
N LEU A 9 -39.31 2.88 -25.62
CA LEU A 9 -38.79 4.05 -24.90
C LEU A 9 -37.91 3.67 -23.69
N MET A 10 -38.24 2.59 -22.96
CA MET A 10 -37.39 2.08 -21.89
C MET A 10 -36.09 1.46 -22.41
N PHE A 11 -36.13 0.78 -23.56
CA PHE A 11 -34.92 0.28 -24.23
C PHE A 11 -34.04 1.42 -24.75
N ILE A 12 -34.62 2.47 -25.31
CA ILE A 12 -33.91 3.66 -25.78
C ILE A 12 -33.21 4.37 -24.64
N SER A 13 -33.79 4.42 -23.43
CA SER A 13 -33.14 5.04 -22.26
C SER A 13 -31.90 4.26 -21.76
N LEU A 14 -31.84 2.95 -22.01
CA LEU A 14 -30.66 2.13 -21.69
C LEU A 14 -29.51 2.30 -22.71
N ILE A 15 -29.86 2.72 -23.93
CA ILE A 15 -28.92 2.95 -25.06
C ILE A 15 -28.23 4.32 -24.95
N PHE A 16 -28.74 5.24 -24.12
CA PHE A 16 -28.18 6.59 -23.96
C PHE A 16 -26.73 6.65 -23.43
N TYR A 17 -26.16 5.50 -23.09
CA TYR A 17 -24.74 5.44 -22.66
C TYR A 17 -23.73 5.19 -23.80
N THR A 18 -24.17 4.96 -25.06
CA THR A 18 -23.22 4.81 -26.18
C THR A 18 -23.56 5.79 -27.33
N PRO A 19 -22.77 6.90 -27.48
CA PRO A 19 -23.05 7.90 -28.52
C PRO A 19 -23.05 7.34 -29.95
N LYS A 20 -22.37 6.24 -30.20
CA LYS A 20 -22.29 5.58 -31.53
C LYS A 20 -23.61 4.94 -31.94
N VAL A 21 -24.32 4.29 -31.02
CA VAL A 21 -25.61 3.62 -31.31
C VAL A 21 -26.72 4.67 -31.54
N LEU A 22 -26.67 5.77 -30.79
CA LEU A 22 -27.62 6.87 -30.96
C LEU A 22 -27.42 7.56 -32.32
N CYS A 23 -26.19 7.79 -32.77
CA CYS A 23 -25.88 8.38 -34.08
C CYS A 23 -26.39 7.52 -35.23
N PHE A 24 -26.29 6.19 -35.12
CA PHE A 24 -26.77 5.26 -36.16
C PHE A 24 -28.31 5.28 -36.28
N ILE A 25 -29.04 5.35 -35.15
CA ILE A 25 -30.52 5.37 -35.15
C ILE A 25 -31.07 6.70 -35.72
N MET A 26 -30.35 7.82 -35.52
CA MET A 26 -30.83 9.16 -35.92
C MET A 26 -30.49 9.54 -37.37
N THR A 27 -29.54 8.88 -38.05
CA THR A 27 -29.08 9.26 -39.39
C THR A 27 -29.79 8.56 -40.54
N ASP A 28 -30.55 7.48 -40.29
CA ASP A 28 -31.22 6.76 -41.36
C ASP A 28 -32.73 6.62 -41.12
N GLN A 29 -33.48 7.60 -41.62
CA GLN A 29 -34.95 7.65 -41.50
C GLN A 29 -35.70 6.62 -42.33
N ASN A 30 -35.01 5.78 -43.16
CA ASN A 30 -35.65 4.87 -44.10
C ASN A 30 -35.27 3.38 -43.95
N THR A 31 -34.49 2.97 -42.98
CA THR A 31 -34.10 1.55 -42.80
C THR A 31 -34.83 0.95 -41.59
N GLU A 32 -35.87 0.12 -41.82
CA GLU A 32 -36.42 -0.76 -40.81
C GLU A 32 -35.38 -1.80 -40.41
N ILE A 33 -34.71 -1.59 -39.25
CA ILE A 33 -33.81 -2.57 -38.68
C ILE A 33 -34.64 -3.71 -38.11
N THR A 34 -34.46 -4.91 -38.58
CA THR A 34 -35.09 -6.10 -38.00
C THR A 34 -34.59 -6.36 -36.61
N PHE A 35 -35.40 -6.96 -35.73
CA PHE A 35 -35.00 -7.34 -34.38
C PHE A 35 -33.71 -8.16 -34.34
N GLU A 36 -33.50 -9.02 -35.32
CA GLU A 36 -32.31 -9.86 -35.46
C GLU A 36 -31.06 -9.04 -35.75
N GLN A 37 -31.14 -8.04 -36.63
CA GLN A 37 -30.04 -7.11 -36.93
C GLN A 37 -29.69 -6.26 -35.69
N PHE A 38 -30.69 -5.77 -34.96
CA PHE A 38 -30.48 -5.06 -33.71
C PHE A 38 -29.81 -5.92 -32.63
N ALA A 39 -30.31 -7.15 -32.42
CA ALA A 39 -29.72 -8.10 -31.48
C ALA A 39 -28.25 -8.44 -31.82
N LYS A 40 -27.95 -8.62 -33.11
CA LYS A 40 -26.59 -8.86 -33.59
C LYS A 40 -25.68 -7.64 -33.34
N LEU A 41 -26.15 -6.44 -33.60
CA LEU A 41 -25.40 -5.19 -33.33
C LEU A 41 -25.06 -5.05 -31.84
N VAL A 42 -26.07 -5.21 -30.97
CA VAL A 42 -25.91 -5.10 -29.49
C VAL A 42 -24.96 -6.21 -29.02
N THR A 43 -25.06 -7.44 -29.52
CA THR A 43 -24.16 -8.52 -29.11
C THR A 43 -22.72 -8.24 -29.53
N THR A 44 -22.52 -7.71 -30.74
CA THR A 44 -21.20 -7.34 -31.25
C THR A 44 -20.58 -6.23 -30.38
N GLU A 45 -21.35 -5.17 -30.08
CA GLU A 45 -20.86 -4.06 -29.25
C GLU A 45 -20.55 -4.53 -27.81
N LEU A 46 -21.40 -5.40 -27.23
CA LEU A 46 -21.13 -5.99 -25.92
C LEU A 46 -19.86 -6.84 -25.89
N THR A 47 -19.58 -7.60 -26.97
CA THR A 47 -18.35 -8.40 -27.06
C THR A 47 -17.12 -7.52 -27.20
N THR A 48 -17.21 -6.44 -27.99
CA THR A 48 -16.14 -5.44 -28.15
C THR A 48 -15.85 -4.73 -26.82
N LEU A 49 -16.89 -4.23 -26.15
CA LEU A 49 -16.75 -3.57 -24.84
C LEU A 49 -16.17 -4.51 -23.77
N LYS A 50 -16.53 -5.79 -23.78
CA LYS A 50 -15.93 -6.78 -22.89
C LYS A 50 -14.45 -6.98 -23.17
N ALA A 51 -14.05 -7.05 -24.43
CA ALA A 51 -12.65 -7.18 -24.83
C ALA A 51 -11.84 -5.94 -24.42
N GLU A 52 -12.35 -4.74 -24.69
CA GLU A 52 -11.73 -3.47 -24.28
C GLU A 52 -11.59 -3.37 -22.75
N ASN A 53 -12.63 -3.74 -22.01
CA ASN A 53 -12.57 -3.78 -20.53
C ASN A 53 -11.51 -4.76 -20.02
N HIS A 54 -11.38 -5.91 -20.65
CA HIS A 54 -10.36 -6.88 -20.27
C HIS A 54 -8.95 -6.33 -20.52
N GLN A 55 -8.72 -5.72 -21.69
CA GLN A 55 -7.45 -5.07 -22.03
C GLN A 55 -7.10 -3.96 -21.05
N LEU A 56 -8.04 -3.03 -20.78
CA LEU A 56 -7.85 -1.94 -19.83
C LEU A 56 -7.52 -2.44 -18.42
N ARG A 57 -8.16 -3.51 -17.97
CA ARG A 57 -7.82 -4.13 -16.68
C ARG A 57 -6.40 -4.65 -16.65
N THR A 58 -5.96 -5.32 -17.72
CA THR A 58 -4.58 -5.83 -17.84
C THR A 58 -3.56 -4.69 -17.81
N GLU A 59 -3.81 -3.60 -18.53
CA GLU A 59 -2.96 -2.39 -18.52
C GLU A 59 -2.90 -1.73 -17.15
N VAL A 60 -4.05 -1.57 -16.49
CA VAL A 60 -4.13 -1.04 -15.12
C VAL A 60 -3.34 -1.91 -14.14
N ASP A 61 -3.43 -3.22 -14.23
CA ASP A 61 -2.69 -4.13 -13.35
C ASP A 61 -1.17 -4.08 -13.62
N ALA A 62 -0.77 -3.94 -14.88
CA ALA A 62 0.64 -3.73 -15.26
C ALA A 62 1.19 -2.40 -14.72
N LEU A 63 0.43 -1.31 -14.86
CA LEU A 63 0.81 0.00 -14.32
C LEU A 63 0.90 0.00 -12.79
N LYS A 64 -0.01 -0.67 -12.11
CA LYS A 64 0.03 -0.84 -10.65
C LYS A 64 1.23 -1.67 -10.20
N ALA A 65 1.55 -2.74 -10.92
CA ALA A 65 2.73 -3.56 -10.64
C ALA A 65 4.03 -2.77 -10.83
N LYS A 66 4.08 -1.88 -11.83
CA LYS A 66 5.20 -0.97 -12.06
C LYS A 66 5.30 0.07 -10.94
N ALA A 67 4.21 0.76 -10.60
CA ALA A 67 4.17 1.75 -9.53
C ALA A 67 4.55 1.16 -8.16
N ALA A 68 4.19 -0.09 -7.88
CA ALA A 68 4.58 -0.78 -6.66
C ALA A 68 6.09 -1.11 -6.60
N LYS A 69 6.76 -1.24 -7.73
CA LYS A 69 8.22 -1.44 -7.79
C LYS A 69 9.00 -0.14 -7.53
N ASP A 70 8.40 1.00 -7.78
CA ASP A 70 9.05 2.31 -7.69
C ASP A 70 8.88 2.97 -6.29
N VAL A 71 8.20 2.28 -5.35
CA VAL A 71 8.07 2.79 -3.97
C VAL A 71 9.37 2.56 -3.22
N VAL A 72 10.07 3.64 -2.93
CA VAL A 72 11.28 3.64 -2.10
C VAL A 72 10.95 4.21 -0.73
N VAL A 73 11.26 3.46 0.31
CA VAL A 73 11.23 3.92 1.70
C VAL A 73 12.55 3.52 2.33
N ALA A 74 13.27 4.48 2.86
CA ALA A 74 14.54 4.23 3.53
C ALA A 74 14.83 5.31 4.57
N PHE A 75 15.46 4.94 5.67
CA PHE A 75 15.98 5.89 6.63
C PHE A 75 17.31 5.42 7.22
N HIS A 76 18.11 6.38 7.60
CA HIS A 76 19.30 6.20 8.44
C HIS A 76 19.35 7.32 9.46
N ALA A 77 19.43 6.95 10.72
CA ALA A 77 19.49 7.89 11.83
C ALA A 77 20.47 7.41 12.89
N GLU A 78 21.24 8.34 13.42
CA GLU A 78 22.27 8.10 14.45
C GLU A 78 22.11 9.05 15.65
N ILE A 79 22.76 8.72 16.75
CA ILE A 79 22.87 9.61 17.90
C ILE A 79 24.00 10.62 17.62
N SER A 80 23.70 11.92 17.72
CA SER A 80 24.72 12.97 17.65
C SER A 80 25.36 13.19 19.01
N GLY A 81 26.61 12.76 19.17
CA GLY A 81 27.33 12.92 20.43
C GLY A 81 26.98 11.88 21.50
N VAL A 82 27.35 12.17 22.76
CA VAL A 82 27.04 11.29 23.90
C VAL A 82 25.67 11.65 24.46
N THR A 83 24.82 10.66 24.62
CA THR A 83 23.45 10.86 25.11
C THR A 83 23.15 9.89 26.24
N ASN A 84 22.58 10.39 27.34
CA ASN A 84 22.12 9.55 28.44
C ASN A 84 20.67 9.12 28.19
N ILE A 85 20.45 7.80 28.04
CA ILE A 85 19.15 7.20 27.73
C ILE A 85 18.78 6.25 28.86
N PRO A 86 17.76 6.59 29.68
CA PRO A 86 17.33 5.72 30.77
C PRO A 86 16.90 4.34 30.28
N THR A 87 17.05 3.34 31.13
CA THR A 87 16.56 1.97 30.85
C THR A 87 15.06 1.98 30.53
N HIS A 88 14.64 1.15 29.63
CA HIS A 88 13.26 1.04 29.11
C HIS A 88 12.76 2.27 28.35
N SER A 89 13.64 3.24 28.06
CA SER A 89 13.28 4.40 27.25
C SER A 89 13.53 4.16 25.76
N THR A 90 12.73 4.79 24.91
CA THR A 90 12.95 4.80 23.46
C THR A 90 14.22 5.58 23.13
N VAL A 91 15.09 4.98 22.33
CA VAL A 91 16.31 5.63 21.81
C VAL A 91 15.92 6.60 20.70
N ARG A 92 16.28 7.88 20.87
CA ARG A 92 16.05 8.90 19.83
C ARG A 92 17.33 9.14 19.06
N PHE A 93 17.35 8.66 17.82
CA PHE A 93 18.43 8.95 16.88
C PHE A 93 18.14 10.32 16.26
N ASN A 94 18.80 11.34 16.75
CA ASN A 94 18.48 12.74 16.50
C ASN A 94 19.17 13.31 15.24
N LYS A 95 20.21 12.65 14.74
CA LYS A 95 20.85 13.00 13.47
C LYS A 95 20.31 12.06 12.39
N VAL A 96 19.55 12.61 11.44
CA VAL A 96 18.89 11.88 10.36
C VAL A 96 19.56 12.23 9.04
N ASP A 97 20.29 11.30 8.46
CA ASP A 97 20.98 11.52 7.19
C ASP A 97 20.12 11.14 5.99
N VAL A 98 19.25 10.14 6.14
CA VAL A 98 18.32 9.68 5.12
C VAL A 98 16.94 9.49 5.72
N ASN A 99 15.87 9.96 5.04
CA ASN A 99 14.49 9.70 5.43
C ASN A 99 13.54 9.78 4.20
N ILE A 100 13.75 8.87 3.26
CA ILE A 100 12.91 8.76 2.06
C ILE A 100 11.58 8.12 2.44
N GLY A 101 10.49 8.75 2.06
CA GLY A 101 9.13 8.34 2.45
C GLY A 101 8.69 8.86 3.83
N ASN A 102 9.54 9.68 4.50
CA ASN A 102 9.23 10.35 5.78
C ASN A 102 8.70 9.39 6.87
N GLY A 103 9.23 8.16 6.90
CA GLY A 103 8.81 7.14 7.86
C GLY A 103 9.38 7.34 9.26
N TYR A 104 10.60 7.88 9.39
CA TYR A 104 11.26 8.07 10.68
C TYR A 104 10.98 9.46 11.28
N ASN A 105 10.74 9.50 12.59
CA ASN A 105 10.54 10.73 13.36
C ASN A 105 11.59 10.82 14.47
N SER A 106 12.54 11.74 14.34
CA SER A 106 13.63 11.94 15.31
C SER A 106 13.15 12.45 16.67
N GLY A 107 12.01 13.13 16.75
CA GLY A 107 11.42 13.60 17.99
C GLY A 107 10.87 12.47 18.87
N SER A 108 10.32 11.43 18.26
CA SER A 108 9.81 10.22 18.97
C SER A 108 10.81 9.07 18.99
N GLY A 109 11.79 9.03 18.09
CA GLY A 109 12.70 7.89 17.90
C GLY A 109 12.06 6.70 17.15
N MET A 110 10.90 6.89 16.54
CA MET A 110 10.11 5.81 15.94
C MET A 110 10.06 5.92 14.42
N PHE A 111 10.20 4.77 13.76
CA PHE A 111 9.84 4.61 12.36
C PHE A 111 8.39 4.14 12.29
N ARG A 112 7.59 4.78 11.44
CA ARG A 112 6.22 4.38 11.10
C ARG A 112 6.17 4.02 9.62
N ALA A 113 5.76 2.81 9.29
CA ALA A 113 5.72 2.30 7.91
C ALA A 113 4.78 3.14 7.02
N PRO A 114 5.30 3.87 6.01
CA PRO A 114 4.46 4.66 5.10
C PRO A 114 3.58 3.80 4.20
N VAL A 115 4.07 2.60 3.88
CA VAL A 115 3.35 1.58 3.09
C VAL A 115 3.50 0.23 3.77
N GLY A 116 2.55 -0.68 3.53
CA GLY A 116 2.67 -2.07 3.95
C GLY A 116 3.74 -2.79 3.13
N GLY A 117 4.49 -3.70 3.74
CA GLY A 117 5.52 -4.45 3.04
C GLY A 117 6.55 -5.09 3.95
N VAL A 118 7.52 -5.73 3.32
CA VAL A 118 8.67 -6.33 3.99
C VAL A 118 9.80 -5.31 4.04
N TYR A 119 10.28 -5.03 5.25
CA TYR A 119 11.37 -4.11 5.54
C TYR A 119 12.56 -4.86 6.10
N LEU A 120 13.76 -4.33 5.87
CA LEU A 120 14.98 -4.77 6.53
C LEU A 120 15.47 -3.63 7.43
N PHE A 121 15.69 -3.94 8.70
CA PHE A 121 16.22 -3.00 9.70
C PHE A 121 17.60 -3.44 10.16
N PHE A 122 18.43 -2.45 10.50
CA PHE A 122 19.73 -2.65 11.13
C PHE A 122 19.78 -1.80 12.39
N LEU A 123 20.08 -2.41 13.51
CA LEU A 123 20.32 -1.73 14.78
C LEU A 123 21.75 -2.01 15.19
N GLN A 124 22.58 -0.97 15.26
CA GLN A 124 23.95 -1.04 15.77
C GLN A 124 24.06 -0.43 17.15
N VAL A 125 24.76 -1.14 18.02
CA VAL A 125 25.16 -0.69 19.35
C VAL A 125 26.67 -0.67 19.47
N TYR A 126 27.16 0.13 20.40
CA TYR A 126 28.57 0.26 20.72
C TYR A 126 28.75 0.41 22.23
N SER A 127 29.81 -0.22 22.77
CA SER A 127 30.21 -0.11 24.17
C SER A 127 31.67 0.20 24.31
N LYS A 128 32.00 0.89 25.42
CA LYS A 128 33.38 1.14 25.86
C LYS A 128 33.88 0.03 26.78
N PRO A 129 35.21 -0.06 27.02
CA PRO A 129 35.75 -1.02 27.99
C PRO A 129 35.04 -0.95 29.34
N GLY A 130 34.65 -2.10 29.87
CA GLY A 130 33.96 -2.22 31.14
C GLY A 130 32.48 -1.85 31.13
N GLN A 131 31.91 -1.52 29.94
CA GLN A 131 30.52 -1.18 29.76
C GLN A 131 29.76 -2.29 29.01
N ILE A 132 28.49 -2.43 29.29
CA ILE A 132 27.54 -3.23 28.51
C ILE A 132 26.41 -2.33 28.02
N VAL A 133 26.03 -2.46 26.77
CA VAL A 133 24.86 -1.77 26.21
C VAL A 133 24.00 -2.80 25.51
N SER A 134 22.72 -2.86 25.86
CA SER A 134 21.74 -3.69 25.20
C SER A 134 20.57 -2.81 24.73
N LEU A 135 20.28 -2.90 23.42
CA LEU A 135 19.14 -2.26 22.80
C LEU A 135 18.22 -3.31 22.16
N TYR A 136 16.95 -3.23 22.48
CA TYR A 136 15.91 -4.01 21.80
C TYR A 136 15.42 -3.31 20.56
N LEU A 137 15.27 -4.06 19.48
CA LEU A 137 14.46 -3.66 18.33
C LEU A 137 13.01 -4.04 18.63
N MET A 138 12.12 -3.06 18.67
CA MET A 138 10.73 -3.21 19.08
C MET A 138 9.80 -3.05 17.89
N LYS A 139 8.80 -3.93 17.76
CA LYS A 139 7.66 -3.79 16.85
C LYS A 139 6.37 -3.72 17.65
N GLN A 140 5.61 -2.62 17.56
CA GLN A 140 4.28 -2.48 18.18
C GLN A 140 4.26 -2.92 19.67
N GLY A 141 5.35 -2.67 20.41
CA GLY A 141 5.49 -3.05 21.82
C GLY A 141 6.06 -4.44 22.10
N THR A 142 6.33 -5.22 21.05
CA THR A 142 6.94 -6.55 21.18
C THR A 142 8.41 -6.49 20.75
N THR A 143 9.30 -7.12 21.51
CA THR A 143 10.71 -7.27 21.13
C THR A 143 10.83 -8.23 19.96
N VAL A 144 11.53 -7.82 18.90
CA VAL A 144 11.78 -8.65 17.72
C VAL A 144 13.23 -9.08 17.61
N ASN A 145 14.18 -8.28 18.13
CA ASN A 145 15.60 -8.63 18.21
C ASN A 145 16.30 -7.82 19.28
N GLU A 146 17.53 -8.23 19.63
CA GLU A 146 18.37 -7.58 20.63
C GLU A 146 19.78 -7.40 20.11
N ALA A 147 20.31 -6.17 20.18
CA ALA A 147 21.70 -5.87 19.93
C ALA A 147 22.41 -5.61 21.24
N VAL A 148 23.45 -6.40 21.55
CA VAL A 148 24.25 -6.30 22.76
C VAL A 148 25.71 -6.09 22.39
N ALA A 149 26.35 -5.09 23.00
CA ALA A 149 27.80 -4.91 22.95
C ALA A 149 28.34 -4.73 24.38
N GLY A 150 29.48 -5.30 24.64
CA GLY A 150 30.11 -5.07 25.95
C GLY A 150 31.13 -6.12 26.38
N MET A 151 31.73 -5.79 27.45
CA MET A 151 32.63 -6.35 28.44
C MET A 151 34.11 -6.07 28.20
N ASP A 152 34.74 -6.60 27.19
CA ASP A 152 36.19 -6.53 27.02
C ASP A 152 36.59 -5.63 25.85
N GLY A 153 37.00 -4.41 26.15
CA GLY A 153 37.43 -3.47 25.11
C GLY A 153 36.28 -2.69 24.45
N TYR A 154 36.62 -2.00 23.37
CA TYR A 154 35.64 -1.33 22.51
C TYR A 154 34.97 -2.37 21.61
N GLN A 155 33.67 -2.49 21.74
CA GLN A 155 32.90 -3.47 20.96
C GLN A 155 31.72 -2.83 20.25
N SER A 156 31.42 -3.31 19.08
CA SER A 156 30.18 -2.99 18.38
C SER A 156 29.48 -4.26 17.95
N ASN A 157 28.18 -4.25 17.98
CA ASN A 157 27.35 -5.32 17.43
C ASN A 157 26.22 -4.71 16.58
N THR A 158 25.92 -5.38 15.47
CA THR A 158 24.83 -4.98 14.59
C THR A 158 23.92 -6.18 14.40
N VAL A 159 22.65 -6.00 14.66
CA VAL A 159 21.61 -6.97 14.32
C VAL A 159 20.86 -6.49 13.11
N ALA A 160 20.55 -7.44 12.23
CA ALA A 160 19.70 -7.23 11.05
C ALA A 160 18.42 -8.05 11.19
N GLU A 161 17.26 -7.42 10.94
CA GLU A 161 15.96 -8.09 11.08
C GLU A 161 15.06 -7.77 9.90
N MET A 162 14.49 -8.82 9.32
CA MET A 162 13.52 -8.72 8.23
C MET A 162 12.11 -8.83 8.80
N ILE A 163 11.33 -7.74 8.68
CA ILE A 163 10.03 -7.61 9.33
C ILE A 163 8.97 -7.21 8.32
N HIS A 164 7.86 -7.94 8.28
CA HIS A 164 6.65 -7.46 7.61
C HIS A 164 5.95 -6.42 8.47
N LEU A 165 5.66 -5.26 7.90
CA LEU A 165 4.89 -4.18 8.52
C LEU A 165 3.66 -3.85 7.69
N ASN A 166 2.52 -3.74 8.35
CA ASN A 166 1.36 -3.07 7.76
C ASN A 166 1.58 -1.55 7.75
N LYS A 167 0.94 -0.85 6.82
CA LYS A 167 0.97 0.62 6.80
C LYS A 167 0.58 1.20 8.16
N GLY A 168 1.42 2.04 8.72
CA GLY A 168 1.22 2.70 10.00
C GLY A 168 1.79 1.97 11.21
N GLU A 169 2.23 0.70 11.09
CA GLU A 169 2.93 0.01 12.17
C GLU A 169 4.28 0.65 12.46
N GLN A 170 4.73 0.49 13.70
CA GLN A 170 5.90 1.19 14.23
C GLN A 170 7.02 0.26 14.64
N ILE A 171 8.25 0.71 14.37
CA ILE A 171 9.52 0.11 14.81
C ILE A 171 10.30 1.19 15.55
N TRP A 172 10.97 0.80 16.65
CA TRP A 172 11.88 1.68 17.38
C TRP A 172 12.94 0.85 18.11
N ALA A 173 14.03 1.51 18.53
CA ALA A 173 14.98 0.93 19.46
C ALA A 173 14.62 1.34 20.89
N GLN A 174 14.71 0.40 21.82
CA GLN A 174 14.49 0.65 23.26
C GLN A 174 15.75 0.24 24.04
N HIS A 175 16.24 1.11 24.91
CA HIS A 175 17.30 0.75 25.82
C HIS A 175 16.77 -0.28 26.83
N PHE A 176 17.41 -1.42 26.91
CA PHE A 176 16.94 -2.49 27.80
C PHE A 176 17.76 -2.56 29.09
N VAL A 177 19.06 -2.80 28.99
CA VAL A 177 19.95 -2.95 30.16
C VAL A 177 21.36 -2.47 29.81
N GLY A 178 22.11 -2.16 30.86
CA GLY A 178 23.50 -1.76 30.76
C GLY A 178 23.69 -0.24 30.93
N ASP A 179 24.77 0.25 30.36
CA ASP A 179 25.14 1.66 30.46
C ASP A 179 24.13 2.55 29.76
N THR A 180 23.69 3.60 30.48
CA THR A 180 22.75 4.59 29.97
C THR A 180 23.40 5.63 29.08
N SER A 181 24.75 5.76 29.12
CA SER A 181 25.52 6.69 28.31
C SER A 181 25.88 6.09 26.97
N LEU A 182 25.04 6.32 25.97
CA LEU A 182 25.26 5.87 24.60
C LEU A 182 26.16 6.85 23.86
N GLU A 183 27.19 6.32 23.19
CA GLU A 183 28.09 7.12 22.37
C GLU A 183 27.61 7.15 20.92
N GLY A 184 27.29 8.37 20.46
CA GLY A 184 26.96 8.63 19.07
C GLY A 184 28.19 8.60 18.15
N HIS A 185 28.31 9.57 17.26
CA HIS A 185 29.42 9.68 16.32
C HIS A 185 29.62 8.41 15.46
N TYR A 186 28.55 7.97 14.79
CA TYR A 186 28.52 6.79 13.90
C TYR A 186 28.52 5.43 14.61
N HIS A 187 28.58 5.40 15.95
CA HIS A 187 28.68 4.14 16.69
C HIS A 187 27.35 3.50 17.00
N VAL A 188 26.30 4.31 17.24
CA VAL A 188 24.96 3.82 17.57
C VAL A 188 23.95 4.40 16.58
N HIS A 189 23.35 3.55 15.78
CA HIS A 189 22.40 3.98 14.75
C HIS A 189 21.30 2.95 14.50
N LEU A 190 20.21 3.43 13.93
CA LEU A 190 19.09 2.64 13.42
C LEU A 190 18.88 3.00 11.97
N SER A 191 18.83 1.98 11.12
CA SER A 191 18.56 2.12 9.70
C SER A 191 17.45 1.16 9.29
N GLY A 192 16.74 1.47 8.23
CA GLY A 192 15.78 0.56 7.66
C GLY A 192 15.39 0.95 6.25
N PHE A 193 15.03 -0.03 5.45
CA PHE A 193 14.52 0.22 4.11
C PHE A 193 13.51 -0.83 3.67
N LEU A 194 12.65 -0.44 2.77
CA LEU A 194 11.64 -1.29 2.16
C LEU A 194 12.29 -2.23 1.14
N LEU A 195 12.22 -3.52 1.37
CA LEU A 195 12.61 -4.55 0.40
C LEU A 195 11.54 -4.77 -0.65
N LYS A 196 10.27 -4.84 -0.21
CA LYS A 196 9.14 -5.12 -1.08
C LYS A 196 7.86 -4.56 -0.48
N ALA A 197 7.17 -3.71 -1.24
CA ALA A 197 5.83 -3.25 -0.87
C ALA A 197 4.79 -4.37 -1.06
N ASP A 198 3.79 -4.37 -0.19
CA ASP A 198 2.60 -5.19 -0.38
C ASP A 198 1.90 -4.78 -1.68
N LYS A 199 1.30 -5.74 -2.35
CA LYS A 199 0.42 -5.42 -3.47
C LYS A 199 -0.75 -4.61 -2.92
N THR A 200 -0.81 -3.35 -3.32
CA THR A 200 -1.87 -2.44 -2.86
C THR A 200 -3.23 -3.08 -3.10
N GLY A 201 -4.05 -3.14 -2.07
CA GLY A 201 -5.33 -3.85 -2.04
C GLY A 201 -6.42 -3.29 -2.97
N VAL A 202 -6.09 -3.16 -4.25
CA VAL A 202 -7.03 -2.81 -5.32
C VAL A 202 -8.11 -3.88 -5.49
N TYR A 203 -7.83 -5.11 -5.06
CA TYR A 203 -8.83 -6.18 -5.06
C TYR A 203 -10.05 -5.86 -4.18
N MET A 204 -9.88 -5.15 -3.05
CA MET A 204 -11.01 -4.76 -2.20
C MET A 204 -11.91 -3.71 -2.87
N LEU A 205 -11.35 -2.74 -3.59
CA LEU A 205 -12.15 -1.75 -4.32
C LEU A 205 -12.83 -2.35 -5.55
N LEU A 206 -12.15 -3.19 -6.31
CA LEU A 206 -12.74 -3.89 -7.46
C LEU A 206 -13.83 -4.88 -7.01
N TYR A 207 -13.64 -5.58 -5.90
CA TYR A 207 -14.65 -6.46 -5.32
C TYR A 207 -15.87 -5.67 -4.82
N ALA A 208 -15.67 -4.51 -4.21
CA ALA A 208 -16.74 -3.63 -3.79
C ALA A 208 -17.51 -3.05 -4.99
N VAL A 209 -16.82 -2.58 -6.03
CA VAL A 209 -17.45 -2.07 -7.27
C VAL A 209 -18.16 -3.18 -8.03
N TYR A 210 -17.58 -4.38 -8.11
CA TYR A 210 -18.23 -5.54 -8.73
C TYR A 210 -19.51 -5.94 -8.00
N ASN A 211 -19.49 -5.99 -6.67
CA ASN A 211 -20.67 -6.30 -5.86
C ASN A 211 -21.75 -5.22 -5.94
N ILE A 212 -21.38 -3.93 -5.97
CA ILE A 212 -22.35 -2.83 -6.14
C ILE A 212 -23.04 -2.93 -7.50
N ASN A 213 -22.29 -3.18 -8.58
CA ASN A 213 -22.86 -3.34 -9.91
C ASN A 213 -23.74 -4.59 -10.02
N THR A 214 -23.33 -5.71 -9.42
CA THR A 214 -24.12 -6.96 -9.41
C THR A 214 -25.42 -6.78 -8.61
N ILE A 215 -25.37 -6.09 -7.46
CA ILE A 215 -26.56 -5.78 -6.65
C ILE A 215 -27.50 -4.83 -7.40
N PHE A 216 -26.95 -3.85 -8.13
CA PHE A 216 -27.76 -2.89 -8.90
C PHE A 216 -28.48 -3.59 -10.06
N VAL A 217 -27.78 -4.45 -10.82
CA VAL A 217 -28.35 -5.25 -11.91
C VAL A 217 -29.40 -6.24 -11.38
N LEU A 218 -29.15 -6.93 -10.27
CA LEU A 218 -30.12 -7.81 -9.62
C LEU A 218 -31.38 -7.07 -9.15
N ARG A 219 -31.23 -5.86 -8.59
CA ARG A 219 -32.38 -5.02 -8.20
C ARG A 219 -33.19 -4.56 -9.39
N LEU A 220 -32.55 -4.26 -10.54
CA LEU A 220 -33.24 -3.91 -11.77
C LEU A 220 -34.04 -5.11 -12.32
N ILE A 221 -33.45 -6.31 -12.30
CA ILE A 221 -34.10 -7.55 -12.78
C ILE A 221 -35.26 -7.96 -11.86
N ILE A 222 -35.11 -7.83 -10.54
CA ILE A 222 -36.15 -8.17 -9.56
C ILE A 222 -37.28 -7.12 -9.51
N GLY A 223 -36.93 -5.83 -9.75
CA GLY A 223 -37.90 -4.73 -9.80
C GLY A 223 -38.87 -4.77 -10.99
N ILE A 224 -38.58 -5.58 -12.02
CA ILE A 224 -39.41 -5.77 -13.22
C ILE A 224 -40.51 -6.84 -13.00
N ARG A 225 -40.55 -7.52 -11.85
CA ARG A 225 -41.52 -8.57 -11.53
C ARG A 225 -42.63 -8.15 -10.56
N ARG A 226 -42.99 -6.85 -10.51
CA ARG A 226 -44.21 -6.38 -9.84
C ARG A 226 -45.07 -5.53 -10.75
#